data_f5e09fa5d244b9d577001ed869312653
#
_entry.id   f5e09fa5d244b9d577001ed869312653
#
_cell.length_a   1.000
_cell.length_b   1.000
_cell.length_c   1.000
_cell.angle_alpha   90.00
_cell.angle_beta   90.00
_cell.angle_gamma   90.00
#
_symmetry.space_group_name_H-M   'P 1'
#
loop_
_entity.id
_entity.type
_entity.pdbx_description
1 polymer ?
#
loop_
_entity_poly.entity_id
_entity_poly.type
_entity_poly.pdbx_seq_one_letter_code
_entity_poly.pdbx_strand_id
1 'polypeptide(L)'
;LLNLKGCELELAHRNSQASVPFVLSSLGYGFLWNNPGVGSVTFGTNVTSWRSVSTKVIDYWITAGDTPAEIEESYAAVTGTVPMMPDWAMGFWQCKLRYQTQEELLEVAREYKRRGLPISVIVVDFFHWPLEGEWRFDPQYWPDPDAMIRELKEMGIELMVSIWPTVDHKCANYAQMRERGLLINVERGFPVALHCVDDTIHYDATNPEAREFVWNEVKKNYYDKGVRVFWLDEAEPEYSYYDFDNYRYHLGPNVQIGNIYPKCYAQTFYEGMEKEGQKNILNLLRCAWAGSQKYGALVWSGDIHSSFESFRN
;
A
#
# COMPACT_ATOMS: atom_id res chain seq x y z
N LEU A 1 -8.57 10.68 -16.37
CA LEU A 1 -9.50 10.55 -17.50
C LEU A 1 -10.67 9.66 -17.10
N LEU A 2 -11.90 10.16 -17.18
CA LEU A 2 -13.10 9.39 -16.87
C LEU A 2 -13.57 8.52 -18.05
N ASN A 3 -13.20 8.88 -19.28
CA ASN A 3 -13.57 8.12 -20.46
C ASN A 3 -12.37 7.33 -20.99
N LEU A 4 -12.41 6.01 -20.85
CA LEU A 4 -11.37 5.08 -21.28
C LEU A 4 -11.61 4.51 -22.69
N LYS A 5 -12.62 4.99 -23.43
CA LYS A 5 -12.92 4.50 -24.78
C LYS A 5 -11.73 4.75 -25.73
N GLY A 6 -11.30 3.69 -26.39
CA GLY A 6 -10.14 3.71 -27.27
C GLY A 6 -8.79 3.45 -26.60
N CYS A 7 -8.75 3.32 -25.26
CA CYS A 7 -7.53 3.04 -24.52
C CYS A 7 -7.20 1.54 -24.50
N GLU A 8 -5.90 1.25 -24.50
CA GLU A 8 -5.34 -0.03 -24.11
C GLU A 8 -4.52 0.18 -22.84
N LEU A 9 -4.78 -0.60 -21.81
CA LEU A 9 -4.19 -0.44 -20.48
C LEU A 9 -3.56 -1.76 -20.04
N GLU A 10 -2.38 -1.68 -19.47
CA GLU A 10 -1.76 -2.80 -18.77
C GLU A 10 -2.49 -3.03 -17.43
N LEU A 11 -2.71 -4.27 -17.05
CA LEU A 11 -3.19 -4.70 -15.75
C LEU A 11 -2.01 -5.26 -14.96
N ALA A 12 -1.17 -4.37 -14.48
CA ALA A 12 -0.04 -4.63 -13.61
C ALA A 12 0.19 -3.38 -12.76
N HIS A 13 0.86 -3.55 -11.62
CA HIS A 13 1.19 -2.44 -10.74
C HIS A 13 2.57 -1.89 -11.05
N ARG A 14 2.69 -0.59 -11.00
CA ARG A 14 3.94 0.18 -11.11
C ARG A 14 3.82 1.43 -10.27
N ASN A 15 4.92 2.07 -9.94
CA ASN A 15 4.87 3.41 -9.33
C ASN A 15 3.98 4.34 -10.19
N SER A 16 3.06 5.06 -9.54
CA SER A 16 2.04 5.91 -10.20
C SER A 16 1.00 5.16 -11.05
N GLN A 17 0.91 3.83 -10.93
CA GLN A 17 -0.08 3.02 -11.62
C GLN A 17 -0.69 1.96 -10.70
N ALA A 18 -1.94 2.15 -10.31
CA ALA A 18 -2.74 1.15 -9.61
C ALA A 18 -3.77 0.55 -10.56
N SER A 19 -3.79 -0.78 -10.69
CA SER A 19 -4.70 -1.49 -11.57
C SER A 19 -5.85 -2.11 -10.77
N VAL A 20 -6.95 -1.34 -10.59
CA VAL A 20 -8.21 -1.88 -10.05
C VAL A 20 -9.08 -2.28 -11.23
N PRO A 21 -9.33 -3.59 -11.46
CA PRO A 21 -9.90 -4.09 -12.71
C PRO A 21 -11.45 -4.03 -12.72
N PHE A 22 -12.00 -2.91 -12.26
CA PHE A 22 -13.43 -2.62 -12.28
C PHE A 22 -13.71 -1.44 -13.19
N VAL A 23 -14.71 -1.58 -14.04
CA VAL A 23 -15.20 -0.50 -14.88
C VAL A 23 -16.67 -0.26 -14.68
N LEU A 24 -17.05 1.01 -14.66
CA LEU A 24 -18.42 1.48 -14.67
C LEU A 24 -18.74 2.03 -16.06
N SER A 25 -19.79 1.49 -16.67
CA SER A 25 -20.23 1.89 -18.00
C SER A 25 -21.38 2.90 -17.94
N SER A 26 -21.33 3.92 -18.81
CA SER A 26 -22.45 4.83 -19.03
C SER A 26 -23.71 4.14 -19.60
N LEU A 27 -23.64 2.86 -19.92
CA LEU A 27 -24.78 2.03 -20.34
C LEU A 27 -25.48 1.33 -19.15
N GLY A 28 -25.14 1.71 -17.90
CA GLY A 28 -25.82 1.21 -16.70
C GLY A 28 -25.34 -0.17 -16.24
N TYR A 29 -24.07 -0.50 -16.41
CA TYR A 29 -23.50 -1.74 -15.87
C TYR A 29 -22.10 -1.53 -15.29
N GLY A 30 -21.72 -2.39 -14.34
CA GLY A 30 -20.38 -2.57 -13.83
C GLY A 30 -19.80 -3.91 -14.22
N PHE A 31 -18.52 -3.97 -14.52
CA PHE A 31 -17.80 -5.21 -14.83
C PHE A 31 -16.50 -5.27 -14.03
N LEU A 32 -16.33 -6.33 -13.25
CA LEU A 32 -15.13 -6.65 -12.51
C LEU A 32 -14.41 -7.83 -13.18
N TRP A 33 -13.17 -7.62 -13.61
CA TRP A 33 -12.27 -8.68 -14.04
C TRP A 33 -11.44 -9.16 -12.85
N ASN A 34 -11.94 -10.17 -12.13
CA ASN A 34 -11.33 -10.62 -10.87
C ASN A 34 -10.20 -11.63 -11.08
N ASN A 35 -9.31 -11.38 -12.03
CA ASN A 35 -8.11 -12.18 -12.29
C ASN A 35 -6.87 -11.40 -11.85
N PRO A 36 -6.24 -11.76 -10.73
CA PRO A 36 -5.13 -11.00 -10.15
C PRO A 36 -3.79 -11.22 -10.87
N GLY A 37 -3.77 -11.91 -12.00
CA GLY A 37 -2.62 -12.06 -12.85
C GLY A 37 -2.31 -10.80 -13.66
N VAL A 38 -1.06 -10.69 -14.11
CA VAL A 38 -0.65 -9.67 -15.08
C VAL A 38 -1.46 -9.83 -16.38
N GLY A 39 -1.90 -8.73 -16.95
CA GLY A 39 -2.74 -8.77 -18.13
C GLY A 39 -2.92 -7.41 -18.81
N SER A 40 -3.99 -7.28 -19.57
CA SER A 40 -4.35 -6.04 -20.24
C SER A 40 -5.86 -5.94 -20.46
N VAL A 41 -6.32 -4.71 -20.64
CA VAL A 41 -7.67 -4.42 -21.14
C VAL A 41 -7.60 -3.46 -22.32
N THR A 42 -8.40 -3.74 -23.36
CA THR A 42 -8.55 -2.87 -24.53
C THR A 42 -10.01 -2.45 -24.64
N PHE A 43 -10.28 -1.15 -24.55
CA PHE A 43 -11.62 -0.57 -24.73
C PHE A 43 -11.80 -0.11 -26.19
N GLY A 44 -11.74 -1.05 -27.12
CA GLY A 44 -11.81 -0.77 -28.55
C GLY A 44 -13.17 -0.24 -29.02
N THR A 45 -13.25 0.20 -30.26
CA THR A 45 -14.48 0.76 -30.85
C THR A 45 -15.59 -0.31 -30.96
N ASN A 46 -15.24 -1.51 -31.42
CA ASN A 46 -16.20 -2.58 -31.67
C ASN A 46 -16.14 -3.69 -30.62
N VAL A 47 -15.01 -3.83 -29.93
CA VAL A 47 -14.78 -4.91 -28.97
C VAL A 47 -14.05 -4.34 -27.75
N THR A 48 -14.50 -4.74 -26.56
CA THR A 48 -13.72 -4.62 -25.33
C THR A 48 -13.19 -6.00 -24.99
N SER A 49 -11.88 -6.09 -24.78
CA SER A 49 -11.23 -7.36 -24.44
C SER A 49 -10.42 -7.25 -23.15
N TRP A 50 -10.54 -8.28 -22.33
CA TRP A 50 -9.78 -8.46 -21.10
C TRP A 50 -8.86 -9.67 -21.26
N ARG A 51 -7.61 -9.53 -20.88
CA ARG A 51 -6.61 -10.59 -20.98
C ARG A 51 -5.92 -10.80 -19.65
N SER A 52 -5.66 -12.06 -19.33
CA SER A 52 -4.67 -12.44 -18.31
C SER A 52 -3.57 -13.24 -19.01
N VAL A 53 -2.30 -12.95 -18.68
CA VAL A 53 -1.15 -13.68 -19.24
C VAL A 53 -1.20 -15.14 -18.80
N SER A 54 -1.58 -15.39 -17.55
CA SER A 54 -1.72 -16.73 -17.00
C SER A 54 -2.79 -16.74 -15.93
N THR A 55 -3.71 -17.70 -16.00
CA THR A 55 -4.74 -17.90 -14.99
C THR A 55 -5.21 -19.35 -14.96
N LYS A 56 -5.67 -19.81 -13.81
CA LYS A 56 -6.29 -21.13 -13.65
C LYS A 56 -7.79 -21.11 -13.86
N VAL A 57 -8.39 -19.94 -13.72
CA VAL A 57 -9.84 -19.73 -13.76
C VAL A 57 -10.12 -18.40 -14.44
N ILE A 58 -11.16 -18.34 -15.25
CA ILE A 58 -11.73 -17.06 -15.70
C ILE A 58 -12.74 -16.64 -14.65
N ASP A 59 -12.43 -15.58 -13.91
CA ASP A 59 -13.27 -15.03 -12.86
C ASP A 59 -13.66 -13.60 -13.22
N TYR A 60 -14.96 -13.34 -13.31
CA TYR A 60 -15.52 -12.02 -13.54
C TYR A 60 -16.88 -11.86 -12.88
N TRP A 61 -17.25 -10.64 -12.61
CA TRP A 61 -18.55 -10.31 -12.06
C TRP A 61 -19.16 -9.13 -12.80
N ILE A 62 -20.48 -9.17 -12.99
CA ILE A 62 -21.26 -8.15 -13.70
C ILE A 62 -22.41 -7.72 -12.82
N THR A 63 -22.68 -6.42 -12.80
CA THR A 63 -23.87 -5.83 -12.19
C THR A 63 -24.50 -4.81 -13.13
N ALA A 64 -25.77 -4.51 -12.91
CA ALA A 64 -26.47 -3.43 -13.58
C ALA A 64 -27.17 -2.54 -12.55
N GLY A 65 -27.37 -1.27 -12.89
CA GLY A 65 -28.06 -0.30 -12.05
C GLY A 65 -28.52 0.90 -12.87
N ASP A 66 -29.55 1.59 -12.41
CA ASP A 66 -30.07 2.79 -13.06
C ASP A 66 -29.17 4.02 -12.82
N THR A 67 -28.35 3.97 -11.77
CA THR A 67 -27.42 5.03 -11.39
C THR A 67 -26.02 4.49 -11.15
N PRO A 68 -24.96 5.31 -11.32
CA PRO A 68 -23.61 4.95 -10.91
C PRO A 68 -23.50 4.54 -9.43
N ALA A 69 -24.26 5.18 -8.55
CA ALA A 69 -24.27 4.87 -7.11
C ALA A 69 -24.73 3.44 -6.83
N GLU A 70 -25.80 2.97 -7.47
CA GLU A 70 -26.29 1.59 -7.32
C GLU A 70 -25.27 0.55 -7.80
N ILE A 71 -24.53 0.87 -8.87
CA ILE A 71 -23.46 0.01 -9.39
C ILE A 71 -22.30 -0.04 -8.40
N GLU A 72 -21.89 1.09 -7.82
CA GLU A 72 -20.82 1.15 -6.81
C GLU A 72 -21.23 0.48 -5.49
N GLU A 73 -22.49 0.61 -5.06
CA GLU A 73 -23.02 -0.10 -3.90
C GLU A 73 -22.96 -1.63 -4.12
N SER A 74 -23.35 -2.08 -5.31
CA SER A 74 -23.27 -3.50 -5.69
C SER A 74 -21.83 -3.99 -5.73
N TYR A 75 -20.88 -3.19 -6.25
CA TYR A 75 -19.45 -3.48 -6.21
C TYR A 75 -18.93 -3.59 -4.78
N ALA A 76 -19.29 -2.63 -3.92
CA ALA A 76 -18.89 -2.64 -2.52
C ALA A 76 -19.45 -3.85 -1.76
N ALA A 77 -20.69 -4.29 -2.08
CA ALA A 77 -21.30 -5.46 -1.46
C ALA A 77 -20.51 -6.75 -1.71
N VAL A 78 -19.89 -6.90 -2.88
CA VAL A 78 -19.11 -8.11 -3.23
C VAL A 78 -17.61 -7.99 -2.94
N THR A 79 -17.06 -6.79 -2.92
CA THR A 79 -15.62 -6.57 -2.70
C THR A 79 -15.26 -6.07 -1.31
N GLY A 80 -16.23 -5.55 -0.58
CA GLY A 80 -16.13 -4.99 0.77
C GLY A 80 -16.36 -3.48 0.79
N THR A 81 -16.97 -3.03 1.88
CA THR A 81 -17.24 -1.62 2.17
C THR A 81 -16.01 -0.92 2.75
N VAL A 82 -15.87 0.37 2.44
CA VAL A 82 -14.86 1.25 3.04
C VAL A 82 -15.18 1.43 4.54
N PRO A 83 -14.22 1.27 5.46
CA PRO A 83 -14.43 1.62 6.87
C PRO A 83 -14.62 3.14 7.04
N MET A 84 -15.26 3.54 8.13
CA MET A 84 -15.40 4.95 8.45
C MET A 84 -14.02 5.59 8.66
N MET A 85 -13.78 6.72 7.99
CA MET A 85 -12.55 7.49 8.13
C MET A 85 -12.50 8.15 9.52
N PRO A 86 -11.37 8.14 10.22
CA PRO A 86 -11.22 8.87 11.48
C PRO A 86 -11.20 10.39 11.25
N ASP A 87 -11.72 11.17 12.19
CA ASP A 87 -11.88 12.63 12.06
C ASP A 87 -10.56 13.36 11.77
N TRP A 88 -9.46 12.95 12.40
CA TRP A 88 -8.15 13.56 12.17
C TRP A 88 -7.67 13.41 10.72
N ALA A 89 -8.12 12.37 10.00
CA ALA A 89 -7.73 12.13 8.61
C ALA A 89 -8.29 13.18 7.63
N MET A 90 -9.33 13.92 8.03
CA MET A 90 -9.89 15.03 7.24
C MET A 90 -9.06 16.32 7.32
N GLY A 91 -8.04 16.37 8.18
CA GLY A 91 -7.20 17.54 8.37
C GLY A 91 -5.97 17.58 7.45
N PHE A 92 -5.07 18.50 7.73
CA PHE A 92 -3.83 18.66 6.97
C PHE A 92 -2.76 17.68 7.42
N TRP A 93 -2.12 17.02 6.48
CA TRP A 93 -1.03 16.07 6.67
C TRP A 93 0.28 16.69 6.20
N GLN A 94 1.21 16.88 7.11
CA GLN A 94 2.54 17.45 6.85
C GLN A 94 3.55 16.34 6.60
N CYS A 95 4.14 16.34 5.43
CA CYS A 95 5.26 15.49 5.06
C CYS A 95 6.42 16.33 4.52
N LYS A 96 7.60 15.80 4.58
CA LYS A 96 8.82 16.28 3.94
C LYS A 96 9.62 15.08 3.47
N LEU A 97 10.26 15.18 2.33
CA LEU A 97 11.26 14.23 1.87
C LEU A 97 12.64 14.69 2.37
N ARG A 98 13.10 14.29 3.51
CA ARG A 98 12.46 13.63 4.67
C ARG A 98 12.95 14.31 5.95
N TYR A 99 12.26 14.16 7.06
CA TYR A 99 12.84 14.52 8.36
C TYR A 99 13.91 13.50 8.71
N GLN A 100 15.11 13.97 9.03
CA GLN A 100 16.24 13.09 9.31
C GLN A 100 16.39 12.75 10.80
N THR A 101 15.85 13.62 11.67
CA THR A 101 15.94 13.45 13.12
C THR A 101 14.62 13.71 13.81
N GLN A 102 14.50 13.15 15.02
CA GLN A 102 13.36 13.39 15.91
C GLN A 102 13.15 14.88 16.20
N GLU A 103 14.22 15.62 16.46
CA GLU A 103 14.12 17.04 16.79
C GLU A 103 13.68 17.88 15.58
N GLU A 104 14.20 17.60 14.38
CA GLU A 104 13.77 18.29 13.17
C GLU A 104 12.24 18.14 12.94
N LEU A 105 11.70 16.96 13.18
CA LEU A 105 10.25 16.71 13.06
C LEU A 105 9.46 17.48 14.14
N LEU A 106 9.93 17.43 15.39
CA LEU A 106 9.26 18.12 16.49
C LEU A 106 9.30 19.64 16.35
N GLU A 107 10.41 20.21 15.86
CA GLU A 107 10.52 21.64 15.57
C GLU A 107 9.44 22.10 14.58
N VAL A 108 9.20 21.32 13.53
CA VAL A 108 8.14 21.64 12.55
C VAL A 108 6.75 21.53 13.19
N ALA A 109 6.47 20.49 13.96
CA ALA A 109 5.18 20.34 14.63
C ALA A 109 4.90 21.50 15.60
N ARG A 110 5.90 21.89 16.42
CA ARG A 110 5.83 23.01 17.35
C ARG A 110 5.60 24.32 16.60
N GLU A 111 6.26 24.52 15.46
CA GLU A 111 6.12 25.74 14.66
C GLU A 111 4.73 25.89 14.06
N TYR A 112 4.07 24.81 13.59
CA TYR A 112 2.67 24.84 13.18
C TYR A 112 1.78 25.32 14.34
N LYS A 113 1.98 24.78 15.55
CA LYS A 113 1.20 25.19 16.72
C LYS A 113 1.47 26.65 17.11
N ARG A 114 2.74 27.06 17.11
CA ARG A 114 3.12 28.46 17.41
C ARG A 114 2.48 29.46 16.48
N ARG A 115 2.33 29.12 15.20
CA ARG A 115 1.66 29.96 14.19
C ARG A 115 0.14 29.84 14.19
N GLY A 116 -0.43 28.97 14.97
CA GLY A 116 -1.89 28.70 14.94
C GLY A 116 -2.37 28.07 13.63
N LEU A 117 -1.48 27.37 12.90
CA LEU A 117 -1.83 26.69 11.66
C LEU A 117 -2.39 25.30 11.95
N PRO A 118 -3.43 24.86 11.24
CA PRO A 118 -3.99 23.54 11.43
C PRO A 118 -3.02 22.46 10.92
N ILE A 119 -2.86 21.41 11.71
CA ILE A 119 -2.13 20.18 11.34
C ILE A 119 -2.76 19.02 12.10
N SER A 120 -3.03 17.93 11.41
CA SER A 120 -3.63 16.73 12.00
C SER A 120 -2.67 15.53 11.99
N VAL A 121 -1.80 15.45 11.01
CA VAL A 121 -0.84 14.36 10.86
C VAL A 121 0.53 14.93 10.51
N ILE A 122 1.58 14.36 11.08
CA ILE A 122 2.97 14.57 10.64
C ILE A 122 3.57 13.21 10.28
N VAL A 123 4.39 13.17 9.22
CA VAL A 123 4.85 11.93 8.61
C VAL A 123 6.34 11.73 8.81
N VAL A 124 6.73 10.58 9.34
CA VAL A 124 8.11 10.05 9.26
C VAL A 124 8.20 9.23 7.99
N ASP A 125 8.95 9.74 7.03
CA ASP A 125 9.18 9.13 5.72
C ASP A 125 10.27 8.04 5.80
N PHE A 126 10.63 7.42 4.67
CA PHE A 126 11.57 6.30 4.57
C PHE A 126 12.96 6.60 5.18
N PHE A 127 13.77 5.56 5.34
CA PHE A 127 15.12 5.58 5.92
C PHE A 127 15.22 6.17 7.35
N HIS A 128 14.16 6.03 8.14
CA HIS A 128 14.21 6.27 9.58
C HIS A 128 14.61 5.02 10.37
N TRP A 129 14.77 3.89 9.70
CA TRP A 129 15.22 2.60 10.22
C TRP A 129 16.73 2.40 10.02
N PRO A 130 17.39 1.55 10.82
CA PRO A 130 18.80 1.22 10.60
C PRO A 130 19.05 0.43 9.31
N LEU A 131 18.21 -0.58 9.06
CA LEU A 131 18.19 -1.39 7.85
C LEU A 131 16.73 -1.71 7.48
N GLU A 132 16.45 -1.84 6.18
CA GLU A 132 15.15 -2.26 5.69
C GLU A 132 14.79 -3.65 6.23
N GLY A 133 13.53 -3.82 6.62
CA GLY A 133 13.06 -5.05 7.26
C GLY A 133 13.25 -5.12 8.78
N GLU A 134 13.86 -4.11 9.40
CA GLU A 134 13.89 -4.02 10.87
C GLU A 134 12.65 -3.35 11.46
N TRP A 135 11.94 -2.55 10.67
CA TRP A 135 10.69 -1.87 11.03
C TRP A 135 10.74 -1.25 12.43
N ARG A 136 11.75 -0.43 12.68
CA ARG A 136 11.96 0.29 13.94
C ARG A 136 12.69 1.60 13.70
N PHE A 137 12.51 2.55 14.61
CA PHE A 137 13.31 3.78 14.58
C PHE A 137 14.79 3.49 14.80
N ASP A 138 15.65 4.17 14.04
CA ASP A 138 17.11 4.18 14.30
C ASP A 138 17.38 5.03 15.55
N PRO A 139 17.89 4.42 16.65
CA PRO A 139 18.10 5.15 17.89
C PRO A 139 19.16 6.27 17.79
N GLN A 140 19.98 6.26 16.75
CA GLN A 140 20.94 7.32 16.50
C GLN A 140 20.25 8.66 16.15
N TYR A 141 19.16 8.60 15.40
CA TYR A 141 18.46 9.77 14.88
C TYR A 141 17.11 9.99 15.55
N TRP A 142 16.55 8.95 16.15
CA TRP A 142 15.26 8.91 16.84
C TRP A 142 15.45 8.35 18.25
N PRO A 143 16.10 9.11 19.16
CA PRO A 143 16.58 8.58 20.44
C PRO A 143 15.45 8.26 21.43
N ASP A 144 14.32 8.96 21.38
CA ASP A 144 13.17 8.76 22.28
C ASP A 144 11.84 8.88 21.52
N PRO A 145 11.48 7.85 20.74
CA PRO A 145 10.21 7.87 20.00
C PRO A 145 8.98 7.95 20.91
N ASP A 146 9.05 7.39 22.11
CA ASP A 146 7.93 7.40 23.08
C ASP A 146 7.64 8.84 23.57
N ALA A 147 8.68 9.63 23.84
CA ALA A 147 8.53 11.04 24.20
C ALA A 147 8.01 11.85 22.99
N MET A 148 8.56 11.62 21.80
CA MET A 148 8.11 12.29 20.56
C MET A 148 6.62 12.05 20.30
N ILE A 149 6.18 10.80 20.33
CA ILE A 149 4.77 10.44 20.06
C ILE A 149 3.85 11.05 21.13
N ARG A 150 4.27 11.06 22.39
CA ARG A 150 3.52 11.69 23.48
C ARG A 150 3.35 13.20 23.26
N GLU A 151 4.45 13.91 22.93
CA GLU A 151 4.42 15.35 22.64
C GLU A 151 3.51 15.69 21.43
N LEU A 152 3.58 14.91 20.37
CA LEU A 152 2.70 15.07 19.22
C LEU A 152 1.23 14.89 19.60
N LYS A 153 0.90 13.88 20.42
CA LYS A 153 -0.46 13.67 20.91
C LYS A 153 -0.97 14.81 21.78
N GLU A 154 -0.12 15.39 22.63
CA GLU A 154 -0.46 16.56 23.44
C GLU A 154 -0.78 17.77 22.54
N MET A 155 -0.14 17.86 21.40
CA MET A 155 -0.43 18.86 20.35
C MET A 155 -1.66 18.49 19.49
N GLY A 156 -2.27 17.31 19.66
CA GLY A 156 -3.38 16.82 18.82
C GLY A 156 -2.93 16.47 17.41
N ILE A 157 -1.72 15.92 17.26
CA ILE A 157 -1.13 15.52 15.97
C ILE A 157 -0.90 14.01 16.00
N GLU A 158 -1.43 13.29 14.99
CA GLU A 158 -1.12 11.89 14.77
C GLU A 158 0.22 11.73 14.05
N LEU A 159 1.00 10.73 14.49
CA LEU A 159 2.23 10.34 13.79
C LEU A 159 1.93 9.23 12.78
N MET A 160 2.19 9.49 11.51
CA MET A 160 2.27 8.47 10.46
C MET A 160 3.71 8.04 10.24
N VAL A 161 3.91 6.73 10.07
CA VAL A 161 5.24 6.17 9.79
C VAL A 161 5.20 5.43 8.45
N SER A 162 6.17 5.73 7.58
CA SER A 162 6.37 4.99 6.34
C SER A 162 6.88 3.58 6.61
N ILE A 163 6.32 2.61 5.92
CA ILE A 163 6.72 1.20 5.95
C ILE A 163 7.02 0.76 4.52
N TRP A 164 8.21 0.20 4.32
CA TRP A 164 8.55 -0.51 3.10
C TRP A 164 8.48 -2.01 3.36
N PRO A 165 8.02 -2.81 2.38
CA PRO A 165 7.95 -4.27 2.53
C PRO A 165 9.30 -4.95 2.29
N THR A 166 10.33 -4.18 2.05
CA THR A 166 11.69 -4.61 1.74
C THR A 166 12.45 -5.08 2.97
N VAL A 167 13.33 -6.06 2.78
CA VAL A 167 14.13 -6.72 3.81
C VAL A 167 15.56 -6.83 3.31
N ASP A 168 16.49 -6.10 3.95
CA ASP A 168 17.93 -6.16 3.66
C ASP A 168 18.51 -7.49 4.14
N HIS A 169 19.41 -8.08 3.35
CA HIS A 169 20.07 -9.35 3.69
C HIS A 169 20.87 -9.29 4.99
N LYS A 170 21.24 -8.10 5.46
CA LYS A 170 22.01 -7.88 6.69
C LYS A 170 21.11 -7.58 7.89
N CYS A 171 19.82 -7.34 7.68
CA CYS A 171 18.93 -7.00 8.78
C CYS A 171 18.72 -8.21 9.72
N ALA A 172 18.41 -7.92 10.98
CA ALA A 172 18.25 -8.94 12.02
C ALA A 172 17.15 -9.97 11.70
N ASN A 173 16.12 -9.57 10.97
CA ASN A 173 14.96 -10.40 10.64
C ASN A 173 15.19 -11.32 9.43
N TYR A 174 16.16 -11.00 8.56
CA TYR A 174 16.32 -11.68 7.27
C TYR A 174 16.52 -13.20 7.40
N ALA A 175 17.46 -13.64 8.25
CA ALA A 175 17.78 -15.08 8.37
C ALA A 175 16.54 -15.90 8.76
N GLN A 176 15.80 -15.43 9.76
CA GLN A 176 14.58 -16.08 10.22
C GLN A 176 13.48 -16.05 9.16
N MET A 177 13.28 -14.91 8.49
CA MET A 177 12.27 -14.78 7.44
C MET A 177 12.57 -15.70 6.25
N ARG A 178 13.84 -15.78 5.87
CA ARG A 178 14.29 -16.68 4.80
C ARG A 178 14.08 -18.16 5.15
N GLU A 179 14.48 -18.58 6.34
CA GLU A 179 14.33 -19.97 6.81
C GLU A 179 12.86 -20.40 6.82
N ARG A 180 11.96 -19.51 7.23
CA ARG A 180 10.52 -19.76 7.31
C ARG A 180 9.78 -19.57 5.98
N GLY A 181 10.46 -19.16 4.90
CA GLY A 181 9.83 -18.93 3.60
C GLY A 181 8.85 -17.73 3.58
N LEU A 182 9.17 -16.65 4.32
CA LEU A 182 8.32 -15.48 4.45
C LEU A 182 8.62 -14.38 3.42
N LEU A 183 9.62 -14.62 2.56
CA LEU A 183 10.07 -13.68 1.54
C LEU A 183 9.59 -14.13 0.15
N ILE A 184 9.43 -13.16 -0.76
CA ILE A 184 9.16 -13.45 -2.18
C ILE A 184 10.33 -14.27 -2.74
N ASN A 185 10.02 -15.27 -3.56
CA ASN A 185 11.01 -16.11 -4.20
C ASN A 185 11.16 -15.77 -5.67
N VAL A 186 12.26 -16.20 -6.26
CA VAL A 186 12.41 -16.26 -7.72
C VAL A 186 11.83 -17.57 -8.25
N GLU A 187 11.18 -17.50 -9.41
CA GLU A 187 10.62 -18.70 -10.06
C GLU A 187 11.72 -19.58 -10.66
N ARG A 188 12.81 -18.95 -11.12
CA ARG A 188 13.96 -19.65 -11.74
C ARG A 188 15.27 -18.99 -11.33
N GLY A 189 16.29 -19.81 -11.09
CA GLY A 189 17.65 -19.33 -10.83
C GLY A 189 17.93 -19.06 -9.36
N PHE A 190 18.86 -18.15 -9.11
CA PHE A 190 19.29 -17.78 -7.77
C PHE A 190 18.47 -16.61 -7.22
N PRO A 191 18.29 -16.52 -5.90
CA PRO A 191 17.75 -15.30 -5.28
C PRO A 191 18.61 -14.10 -5.67
N VAL A 192 17.97 -13.07 -6.16
CA VAL A 192 18.58 -11.77 -6.51
C VAL A 192 17.91 -10.67 -5.71
N ALA A 193 18.58 -9.55 -5.58
CA ALA A 193 17.94 -8.35 -5.05
C ALA A 193 16.74 -7.98 -5.95
N LEU A 194 15.61 -7.73 -5.34
CA LEU A 194 14.37 -7.44 -6.08
C LEU A 194 14.06 -5.96 -6.14
N HIS A 195 14.67 -5.17 -5.25
CA HIS A 195 14.47 -3.74 -5.17
C HIS A 195 15.62 -2.94 -5.80
N CYS A 196 15.33 -1.75 -6.31
CA CYS A 196 16.29 -0.94 -7.05
C CYS A 196 17.24 -0.12 -6.17
N VAL A 197 16.96 0.02 -4.87
CA VAL A 197 17.75 0.91 -4.00
C VAL A 197 18.92 0.18 -3.34
N ASP A 198 18.68 -1.01 -2.78
CA ASP A 198 19.64 -1.78 -2.02
C ASP A 198 19.56 -3.29 -2.32
N ASP A 199 20.44 -4.09 -1.70
CA ASP A 199 20.42 -5.55 -1.80
C ASP A 199 19.30 -6.15 -0.93
N THR A 200 18.06 -5.89 -1.33
CA THR A 200 16.85 -6.21 -0.58
C THR A 200 15.90 -7.14 -1.33
N ILE A 201 15.04 -7.78 -0.58
CA ILE A 201 13.94 -8.61 -1.07
C ILE A 201 12.67 -8.24 -0.32
N HIS A 202 11.51 -8.34 -0.97
CA HIS A 202 10.23 -8.03 -0.32
C HIS A 202 9.72 -9.21 0.54
N TYR A 203 9.08 -8.92 1.68
CA TYR A 203 8.32 -9.96 2.35
C TYR A 203 7.09 -10.35 1.52
N ASP A 204 6.69 -11.60 1.62
CA ASP A 204 5.55 -12.11 0.86
C ASP A 204 4.23 -11.84 1.60
N ALA A 205 3.59 -10.70 1.30
CA ALA A 205 2.31 -10.34 1.89
C ALA A 205 1.17 -11.33 1.55
N THR A 206 1.32 -12.18 0.53
CA THR A 206 0.35 -13.22 0.21
C THR A 206 0.41 -14.41 1.18
N ASN A 207 1.53 -14.55 1.93
CA ASN A 207 1.72 -15.56 2.95
C ASN A 207 1.15 -15.08 4.31
N PRO A 208 0.14 -15.76 4.88
CA PRO A 208 -0.43 -15.38 6.18
C PRO A 208 0.59 -15.34 7.31
N GLU A 209 1.57 -16.27 7.31
CA GLU A 209 2.62 -16.31 8.33
C GLU A 209 3.58 -15.11 8.20
N ALA A 210 3.87 -14.67 6.97
CA ALA A 210 4.66 -13.48 6.73
C ALA A 210 3.93 -12.21 7.21
N ARG A 211 2.61 -12.12 6.96
CA ARG A 211 1.79 -11.03 7.48
C ARG A 211 1.80 -10.95 9.01
N GLU A 212 1.66 -12.08 9.66
CA GLU A 212 1.72 -12.15 11.13
C GLU A 212 3.09 -11.73 11.67
N PHE A 213 4.17 -12.20 11.04
CA PHE A 213 5.54 -11.84 11.42
C PHE A 213 5.77 -10.33 11.31
N VAL A 214 5.47 -9.75 10.16
CA VAL A 214 5.67 -8.31 9.91
C VAL A 214 4.82 -7.47 10.86
N TRP A 215 3.54 -7.84 11.04
CA TRP A 215 2.69 -7.12 11.98
C TRP A 215 3.25 -7.16 13.42
N ASN A 216 3.74 -8.29 13.89
CA ASN A 216 4.30 -8.42 15.23
C ASN A 216 5.53 -7.51 15.43
N GLU A 217 6.42 -7.41 14.44
CA GLU A 217 7.55 -6.49 14.50
C GLU A 217 7.11 -5.00 14.46
N VAL A 218 6.20 -4.66 13.57
CA VAL A 218 5.62 -3.31 13.48
C VAL A 218 4.85 -2.95 14.74
N LYS A 219 4.06 -3.88 15.26
CA LYS A 219 3.32 -3.69 16.52
C LYS A 219 4.26 -3.32 17.66
N LYS A 220 5.26 -4.14 17.91
CA LYS A 220 6.24 -3.95 18.98
C LYS A 220 6.99 -2.61 18.86
N ASN A 221 7.38 -2.24 17.64
CA ASN A 221 8.32 -1.14 17.41
C ASN A 221 7.64 0.22 17.17
N TYR A 222 6.38 0.21 16.71
CA TYR A 222 5.62 1.43 16.38
C TYR A 222 4.25 1.48 17.05
N TYR A 223 3.41 0.45 16.85
CA TYR A 223 2.03 0.49 17.31
C TYR A 223 1.92 0.57 18.83
N ASP A 224 2.67 -0.26 19.57
CA ASP A 224 2.68 -0.25 21.03
C ASP A 224 3.25 1.06 21.62
N LYS A 225 4.03 1.81 20.85
CA LYS A 225 4.50 3.16 21.19
C LYS A 225 3.46 4.25 20.94
N GLY A 226 2.42 3.95 20.17
CA GLY A 226 1.29 4.84 19.95
C GLY A 226 1.09 5.31 18.51
N VAL A 227 1.84 4.81 17.53
CA VAL A 227 1.57 5.02 16.10
C VAL A 227 0.28 4.31 15.73
N ARG A 228 -0.64 5.00 15.03
CA ARG A 228 -1.98 4.50 14.71
C ARG A 228 -2.32 4.58 13.23
N VAL A 229 -1.38 5.01 12.40
CA VAL A 229 -1.54 5.13 10.94
C VAL A 229 -0.19 4.90 10.28
N PHE A 230 -0.20 4.17 9.18
CA PHE A 230 1.01 3.79 8.44
C PHE A 230 0.90 4.22 6.97
N TRP A 231 2.03 4.56 6.40
CA TRP A 231 2.20 4.76 4.96
C TRP A 231 2.84 3.50 4.38
N LEU A 232 2.02 2.67 3.73
CA LEU A 232 2.43 1.41 3.12
C LEU A 232 2.93 1.68 1.70
N ASP A 233 4.19 2.05 1.63
CA ASP A 233 4.89 2.38 0.39
C ASP A 233 5.46 1.12 -0.29
N GLU A 234 6.00 1.21 -1.51
CA GLU A 234 6.51 0.09 -2.30
C GLU A 234 5.49 -1.05 -2.51
N ALA A 235 4.20 -0.68 -2.53
CA ALA A 235 3.08 -1.62 -2.38
C ALA A 235 2.75 -2.45 -3.63
N GLU A 236 3.40 -2.23 -4.76
CA GLU A 236 3.19 -2.95 -6.02
C GLU A 236 3.46 -4.46 -5.94
N PRO A 237 4.62 -4.98 -5.41
CA PRO A 237 5.86 -4.36 -4.95
C PRO A 237 6.72 -3.77 -6.08
N GLU A 238 7.55 -2.76 -5.77
CA GLU A 238 8.44 -2.14 -6.75
C GLU A 238 9.67 -3.01 -6.99
N TYR A 239 9.70 -3.67 -8.12
CA TYR A 239 10.82 -4.50 -8.54
C TYR A 239 11.87 -3.69 -9.31
N SER A 240 13.16 -4.03 -9.15
CA SER A 240 14.23 -3.50 -10.00
C SER A 240 13.96 -3.77 -11.49
N TYR A 241 13.41 -4.95 -11.76
CA TYR A 241 13.02 -5.39 -13.09
C TYR A 241 11.60 -5.91 -13.06
N TYR A 242 10.73 -5.33 -13.86
CA TYR A 242 9.36 -5.80 -14.04
C TYR A 242 9.28 -7.04 -14.95
N ASP A 243 10.16 -8.01 -14.71
CA ASP A 243 10.08 -9.33 -15.31
C ASP A 243 9.16 -10.21 -14.47
N PHE A 244 7.87 -10.04 -14.70
CA PHE A 244 6.82 -10.70 -13.93
C PHE A 244 6.89 -12.22 -13.95
N ASP A 245 7.56 -12.83 -14.93
CA ASP A 245 7.76 -14.28 -15.03
C ASP A 245 8.77 -14.81 -14.00
N ASN A 246 9.57 -13.92 -13.43
CA ASN A 246 10.70 -14.32 -12.56
C ASN A 246 10.32 -14.42 -11.07
N TYR A 247 9.19 -13.91 -10.66
CA TYR A 247 8.83 -13.84 -9.24
C TYR A 247 7.74 -14.82 -8.85
N ARG A 248 7.86 -15.33 -7.61
CA ARG A 248 6.93 -16.30 -7.05
C ARG A 248 6.56 -15.94 -5.62
N TYR A 249 5.26 -15.90 -5.38
CA TYR A 249 4.63 -15.71 -4.08
C TYR A 249 4.15 -17.03 -3.49
N HIS A 250 3.78 -17.02 -2.24
CA HIS A 250 3.13 -18.14 -1.57
C HIS A 250 1.87 -18.63 -2.32
N LEU A 251 1.05 -17.69 -2.81
CA LEU A 251 -0.16 -18.03 -3.57
C LEU A 251 0.12 -18.54 -4.99
N GLY A 252 1.29 -18.30 -5.56
CA GLY A 252 1.64 -18.76 -6.91
C GLY A 252 2.60 -17.83 -7.66
N PRO A 253 2.84 -18.13 -8.96
CA PRO A 253 3.68 -17.28 -9.81
C PRO A 253 3.12 -15.86 -9.93
N ASN A 254 4.00 -14.87 -9.99
CA ASN A 254 3.61 -13.45 -10.11
C ASN A 254 2.68 -13.19 -11.31
N VAL A 255 2.94 -13.79 -12.46
CA VAL A 255 2.08 -13.66 -13.65
C VAL A 255 0.64 -14.10 -13.42
N GLN A 256 0.36 -14.93 -12.41
CA GLN A 256 -0.99 -15.42 -12.07
C GLN A 256 -1.66 -14.64 -10.95
N ILE A 257 -0.87 -14.07 -10.01
CA ILE A 257 -1.47 -13.55 -8.78
C ILE A 257 -0.88 -12.20 -8.32
N GLY A 258 0.16 -11.69 -8.98
CA GLY A 258 0.95 -10.56 -8.46
C GLY A 258 0.15 -9.32 -8.12
N ASN A 259 -0.89 -9.02 -8.88
CA ASN A 259 -1.72 -7.82 -8.67
C ASN A 259 -2.50 -7.83 -7.35
N ILE A 260 -2.58 -8.97 -6.64
CA ILE A 260 -3.24 -9.02 -5.32
C ILE A 260 -2.33 -8.54 -4.18
N TYR A 261 -1.04 -8.37 -4.41
CA TYR A 261 -0.05 -8.04 -3.39
C TYR A 261 -0.44 -6.80 -2.55
N PRO A 262 -0.78 -5.63 -3.16
CA PRO A 262 -1.12 -4.43 -2.38
C PRO A 262 -2.34 -4.64 -1.47
N LYS A 263 -3.32 -5.45 -1.90
CA LYS A 263 -4.45 -5.81 -1.05
C LYS A 263 -4.02 -6.63 0.17
N CYS A 264 -3.14 -7.60 -0.01
CA CYS A 264 -2.59 -8.43 1.08
C CYS A 264 -1.70 -7.60 2.01
N TYR A 265 -0.97 -6.63 1.45
CA TYR A 265 -0.17 -5.70 2.24
C TYR A 265 -1.07 -4.82 3.13
N ALA A 266 -2.11 -4.20 2.57
CA ALA A 266 -3.11 -3.47 3.35
C ALA A 266 -3.75 -4.34 4.44
N GLN A 267 -4.10 -5.59 4.10
CA GLN A 267 -4.69 -6.57 5.01
C GLN A 267 -3.80 -6.85 6.22
N THR A 268 -2.47 -6.90 6.04
CA THR A 268 -1.50 -7.10 7.14
C THR A 268 -1.73 -6.11 8.28
N PHE A 269 -1.80 -4.83 7.93
CA PHE A 269 -1.90 -3.74 8.90
C PHE A 269 -3.33 -3.58 9.42
N TYR A 270 -4.31 -3.65 8.53
CA TYR A 270 -5.71 -3.50 8.93
C TYR A 270 -6.12 -4.56 9.96
N GLU A 271 -5.92 -5.85 9.63
CA GLU A 271 -6.30 -6.96 10.52
C GLU A 271 -5.47 -6.96 11.81
N GLY A 272 -4.20 -6.56 11.73
CA GLY A 272 -3.36 -6.39 12.90
C GLY A 272 -3.90 -5.33 13.85
N MET A 273 -4.20 -4.14 13.34
CA MET A 273 -4.75 -3.03 14.12
C MET A 273 -6.15 -3.35 14.65
N GLU A 274 -6.99 -4.02 13.85
CA GLU A 274 -8.34 -4.45 14.25
C GLU A 274 -8.30 -5.45 15.42
N LYS A 275 -7.37 -6.41 15.40
CA LYS A 275 -7.15 -7.36 16.52
C LYS A 275 -6.76 -6.67 17.82
N GLU A 276 -6.08 -5.53 17.73
CA GLU A 276 -5.75 -4.68 18.89
C GLU A 276 -6.93 -3.77 19.31
N GLY A 277 -8.09 -3.91 18.68
CA GLY A 277 -9.30 -3.17 19.01
C GLY A 277 -9.41 -1.76 18.41
N GLN A 278 -8.50 -1.38 17.51
CA GLN A 278 -8.60 -0.10 16.82
C GLN A 278 -9.82 -0.10 15.89
N LYS A 279 -10.52 1.02 15.85
CA LYS A 279 -11.65 1.28 14.95
C LYS A 279 -11.28 2.40 13.98
N ASN A 280 -12.05 2.53 12.91
CA ASN A 280 -11.83 3.56 11.90
C ASN A 280 -10.39 3.55 11.37
N ILE A 281 -9.93 2.36 10.98
CA ILE A 281 -8.56 2.13 10.52
C ILE A 281 -8.39 2.67 9.12
N LEU A 282 -7.33 3.45 8.93
CA LEU A 282 -6.90 4.01 7.66
C LEU A 282 -5.39 3.87 7.54
N ASN A 283 -4.91 3.44 6.37
CA ASN A 283 -3.50 3.48 6.00
C ASN A 283 -3.34 4.05 4.59
N LEU A 284 -2.24 4.76 4.35
CA LEU A 284 -1.91 5.30 3.03
C LEU A 284 -1.20 4.21 2.22
N LEU A 285 -1.65 3.96 0.99
CA LEU A 285 -1.07 2.95 0.09
C LEU A 285 -0.73 3.57 -1.27
N ARG A 286 0.39 3.15 -1.85
CA ARG A 286 0.78 3.55 -3.22
C ARG A 286 0.02 2.78 -4.29
N CYS A 287 -0.51 1.62 -3.97
CA CYS A 287 -1.16 0.74 -4.92
C CYS A 287 -2.37 0.02 -4.32
N ALA A 288 -3.26 -0.48 -5.16
CA ALA A 288 -4.47 -1.18 -4.73
C ALA A 288 -4.93 -2.21 -5.77
N TRP A 289 -5.63 -3.24 -5.32
CA TRP A 289 -6.41 -4.17 -6.12
C TRP A 289 -7.88 -4.12 -5.68
N ALA A 290 -8.77 -4.72 -6.46
CA ALA A 290 -10.19 -4.82 -6.10
C ALA A 290 -10.38 -5.39 -4.69
N GLY A 291 -11.11 -4.67 -3.85
CA GLY A 291 -11.34 -5.03 -2.45
C GLY A 291 -10.30 -4.50 -1.46
N SER A 292 -9.30 -3.73 -1.90
CA SER A 292 -8.37 -3.07 -0.98
C SER A 292 -9.07 -2.05 -0.07
N GLN A 293 -10.16 -1.44 -0.55
CA GLN A 293 -10.92 -0.44 0.20
C GLN A 293 -11.43 -0.96 1.56
N LYS A 294 -11.80 -2.24 1.66
CA LYS A 294 -12.28 -2.82 2.93
C LYS A 294 -11.23 -2.86 4.03
N TYR A 295 -9.95 -2.76 3.64
CA TYR A 295 -8.81 -2.70 4.56
C TYR A 295 -8.33 -1.28 4.82
N GLY A 296 -9.21 -0.28 4.66
CA GLY A 296 -8.88 1.12 4.95
C GLY A 296 -7.78 1.70 4.06
N ALA A 297 -7.64 1.19 2.85
CA ALA A 297 -6.62 1.63 1.91
C ALA A 297 -6.98 3.00 1.30
N LEU A 298 -6.27 4.04 1.72
CA LEU A 298 -6.26 5.35 1.07
C LEU A 298 -5.13 5.37 0.04
N VAL A 299 -5.48 5.51 -1.24
CA VAL A 299 -4.49 5.44 -2.34
C VAL A 299 -4.15 6.84 -2.82
N TRP A 300 -2.86 7.13 -3.01
CA TRP A 300 -2.40 8.35 -3.67
C TRP A 300 -1.92 8.04 -5.09
N SER A 301 -1.66 9.09 -5.86
CA SER A 301 -1.28 8.98 -7.28
C SER A 301 0.16 8.50 -7.55
N GLY A 302 0.92 8.16 -6.52
CA GLY A 302 2.33 7.78 -6.64
C GLY A 302 3.24 8.99 -6.93
N ASP A 303 4.45 8.73 -7.43
CA ASP A 303 5.45 9.75 -7.75
C ASP A 303 5.15 10.43 -9.08
N ILE A 304 4.11 11.26 -9.09
CA ILE A 304 3.69 12.03 -10.26
C ILE A 304 4.57 13.25 -10.50
N HIS A 305 4.60 13.70 -11.75
CA HIS A 305 5.28 14.94 -12.10
C HIS A 305 4.60 16.15 -11.43
N SER A 306 5.36 16.99 -10.73
CA SER A 306 4.85 18.19 -10.06
C SER A 306 4.47 19.27 -11.08
N SER A 307 3.25 19.22 -11.59
CA SER A 307 2.71 20.15 -12.58
C SER A 307 1.25 20.47 -12.31
N PHE A 308 0.77 21.60 -12.82
CA PHE A 308 -0.65 21.92 -12.77
C PHE A 308 -1.52 20.93 -13.53
N GLU A 309 -0.98 20.25 -14.52
CA GLU A 309 -1.68 19.22 -15.28
C GLU A 309 -1.91 17.99 -14.41
N SER A 310 -0.88 17.48 -13.73
CA SER A 310 -1.01 16.38 -12.77
C SER A 310 -1.94 16.72 -11.60
N PHE A 311 -1.93 17.99 -11.15
CA PHE A 311 -2.80 18.46 -10.08
C PHE A 311 -4.28 18.49 -10.47
N ARG A 312 -4.60 18.67 -11.75
CA ARG A 312 -6.00 18.68 -12.25
C ARG A 312 -6.55 17.27 -12.47
N ASN A 313 -5.71 16.30 -12.76
CA ASN A 313 -6.08 14.92 -13.03
C ASN A 313 -6.22 14.09 -11.76
#